data_074e5ff119182cff93c1f1bd509370d0
#
_entry.id   074e5ff119182cff93c1f1bd509370d0
#
_cell.length_a   1.000
_cell.length_b   1.000
_cell.length_c   1.000
_cell.angle_alpha   90.00
_cell.angle_beta   90.00
_cell.angle_gamma   90.00
#
_symmetry.space_group_name_H-M   'P 1'
#
loop_
_entity.id
_entity.type
_entity.pdbx_description
1 polymer ?
#
loop_
_entity_poly.entity_id
_entity_poly.type
_entity_poly.pdbx_seq_one_letter_code
_entity_poly.pdbx_strand_id
1 'polypeptide(L)'
;MAKNIEIRNSTAEFLIFMLEGKEDGIQVMYKDETIWATQKAMAQLFDVGVPAISKHLKNIFESGELDGNSVISKMETTASDGKNYDTTFYNLDAIISVGYRVNSVRATQFRQWCTFVLRQFAIRGYVLDHKRMENGAFLGVDYFEHLLAEIREIRLSERRFYQKLTDIYATAIDYNKDAPTTRLFFKKVQNKMHYAVHGHTAAELIVERANADKEHMGLTTWENAPNGKIVKTDVSVAKNYLREKELDEMGRMVNAFLDMAESMAKRHIPMTMEDWAKRIDKFINLFDSPILQDSGKVSAEYAKEFAESEFEKYRIIQDRLFQSDFDRFEDNSLPALDIE
;
A
#
# COMPACT_ATOMS: atom_id res chain seq x y z
N MET A 1 8.54 -45.55 -3.08
CA MET A 1 7.30 -44.80 -2.86
C MET A 1 7.59 -43.33 -3.09
N ALA A 2 7.04 -42.72 -4.14
CA ALA A 2 7.20 -41.31 -4.39
C ALA A 2 6.45 -40.53 -3.30
N LYS A 3 7.15 -39.76 -2.48
CA LYS A 3 6.52 -38.82 -1.55
C LYS A 3 5.76 -37.79 -2.40
N ASN A 4 4.45 -37.78 -2.29
CA ASN A 4 3.64 -36.67 -2.80
C ASN A 4 4.11 -35.39 -2.10
N ILE A 5 4.84 -34.57 -2.84
CA ILE A 5 5.27 -33.26 -2.35
C ILE A 5 4.08 -32.33 -2.60
N GLU A 6 3.43 -31.96 -1.53
CA GLU A 6 2.33 -30.98 -1.55
C GLU A 6 2.88 -29.60 -1.93
N ILE A 7 2.22 -28.93 -2.88
CA ILE A 7 2.57 -27.55 -3.26
C ILE A 7 2.11 -26.65 -2.12
N ARG A 8 3.07 -25.99 -1.47
CA ARG A 8 2.82 -25.12 -0.32
C ARG A 8 2.48 -23.69 -0.77
N ASN A 9 1.48 -23.09 -0.14
CA ASN A 9 0.84 -21.87 -0.60
C ASN A 9 1.50 -20.58 -0.08
N SER A 10 2.51 -20.68 0.78
CA SER A 10 3.13 -19.51 1.40
C SER A 10 4.58 -19.32 0.96
N THR A 11 5.03 -18.07 0.86
CA THR A 11 6.43 -17.73 0.60
C THR A 11 7.33 -18.24 1.73
N ALA A 12 6.85 -18.19 2.99
CA ALA A 12 7.55 -18.77 4.14
C ALA A 12 7.65 -20.29 4.03
N GLU A 13 6.61 -20.98 3.60
CA GLU A 13 6.64 -22.43 3.35
C GLU A 13 7.52 -22.77 2.17
N PHE A 14 7.57 -21.95 1.14
CA PHE A 14 8.50 -22.12 0.04
C PHE A 14 9.96 -21.97 0.48
N LEU A 15 10.27 -20.95 1.31
CA LEU A 15 11.59 -20.78 1.92
C LEU A 15 11.94 -21.95 2.85
N ILE A 16 10.99 -22.45 3.65
CA ILE A 16 11.15 -23.63 4.48
C ILE A 16 11.30 -24.90 3.61
N PHE A 17 10.58 -25.01 2.50
CA PHE A 17 10.76 -26.10 1.53
C PHE A 17 12.19 -26.11 0.95
N MET A 18 12.80 -24.92 0.79
CA MET A 18 14.21 -24.79 0.46
C MET A 18 15.13 -25.25 1.59
N LEU A 19 14.69 -25.15 2.84
CA LEU A 19 15.43 -25.52 4.06
C LEU A 19 15.17 -26.96 4.52
N GLU A 20 13.97 -27.53 4.27
CA GLU A 20 13.62 -28.88 4.67
C GLU A 20 14.26 -29.94 3.77
N GLY A 21 15.40 -30.46 4.18
CA GLY A 21 15.95 -31.65 3.57
C GLY A 21 17.45 -31.80 3.60
N LYS A 22 18.22 -30.89 4.16
CA LYS A 22 19.66 -31.04 4.42
C LYS A 22 20.06 -30.33 5.69
N GLU A 23 20.94 -30.94 6.47
CA GLU A 23 21.56 -30.35 7.68
C GLU A 23 22.33 -29.06 7.40
N ASP A 24 22.67 -28.79 6.14
CA ASP A 24 23.23 -27.52 5.65
C ASP A 24 22.16 -26.79 4.83
N GLY A 25 21.29 -26.03 5.45
CA GLY A 25 20.21 -25.26 4.80
C GLY A 25 20.73 -24.39 3.63
N ILE A 26 19.87 -24.16 2.64
CA ILE A 26 20.17 -23.25 1.53
C ILE A 26 20.33 -21.85 2.13
N GLN A 27 21.53 -21.29 2.05
CA GLN A 27 21.80 -19.94 2.53
C GLN A 27 21.18 -18.93 1.58
N VAL A 28 20.05 -18.34 1.99
CA VAL A 28 19.44 -17.16 1.37
C VAL A 28 19.53 -15.99 2.32
N MET A 29 19.72 -14.80 1.78
CA MET A 29 19.76 -13.56 2.54
C MET A 29 18.54 -12.74 2.20
N TYR A 30 17.83 -12.21 3.20
CA TYR A 30 16.79 -11.21 3.01
C TYR A 30 17.37 -9.82 3.27
N LYS A 31 17.38 -8.96 2.27
CA LYS A 31 17.89 -7.60 2.33
C LYS A 31 17.20 -6.75 1.26
N ASP A 32 16.93 -5.49 1.58
CA ASP A 32 16.31 -4.52 0.66
C ASP A 32 15.00 -5.05 0.03
N GLU A 33 14.13 -5.63 0.90
CA GLU A 33 12.82 -6.21 0.55
C GLU A 33 12.84 -7.34 -0.50
N THR A 34 14.02 -7.91 -0.77
CA THR A 34 14.18 -9.01 -1.71
C THR A 34 15.03 -10.16 -1.13
N ILE A 35 14.98 -11.31 -1.79
CA ILE A 35 15.75 -12.50 -1.44
C ILE A 35 16.99 -12.56 -2.34
N TRP A 36 18.14 -12.80 -1.71
CA TRP A 36 19.42 -12.95 -2.38
C TRP A 36 19.94 -14.37 -2.21
N ALA A 37 20.39 -14.99 -3.30
CA ALA A 37 20.96 -16.33 -3.30
C ALA A 37 22.24 -16.39 -4.12
N THR A 38 23.18 -17.26 -3.71
CA THR A 38 24.37 -17.58 -4.51
C THR A 38 24.05 -18.58 -5.62
N GLN A 39 24.93 -18.72 -6.62
CA GLN A 39 24.79 -19.78 -7.64
C GLN A 39 24.74 -21.18 -7.00
N LYS A 40 25.50 -21.40 -5.92
CA LYS A 40 25.49 -22.66 -5.16
C LYS A 40 24.12 -22.90 -4.51
N ALA A 41 23.54 -21.87 -3.91
CA ALA A 41 22.20 -21.93 -3.32
C ALA A 41 21.12 -22.22 -4.39
N MET A 42 21.17 -21.56 -5.53
CA MET A 42 20.25 -21.84 -6.64
C MET A 42 20.43 -23.24 -7.22
N ALA A 43 21.67 -23.75 -7.30
CA ALA A 43 21.95 -25.12 -7.74
C ALA A 43 21.30 -26.15 -6.80
N GLN A 44 21.39 -25.93 -5.49
CA GLN A 44 20.73 -26.77 -4.48
C GLN A 44 19.20 -26.64 -4.56
N LEU A 45 18.68 -25.39 -4.73
CA LEU A 45 17.24 -25.11 -4.85
C LEU A 45 16.62 -25.90 -6.01
N PHE A 46 17.23 -25.83 -7.17
CA PHE A 46 16.69 -26.43 -8.39
C PHE A 46 17.19 -27.87 -8.65
N ASP A 47 18.01 -28.41 -7.74
CA ASP A 47 18.60 -29.77 -7.86
C ASP A 47 19.36 -29.97 -9.18
N VAL A 48 20.29 -29.06 -9.45
CA VAL A 48 21.17 -29.07 -10.64
C VAL A 48 22.60 -28.68 -10.26
N GLY A 49 23.54 -28.86 -11.17
CA GLY A 49 24.93 -28.43 -10.95
C GLY A 49 25.12 -26.90 -11.10
N VAL A 50 26.06 -26.32 -10.35
CA VAL A 50 26.43 -24.91 -10.46
C VAL A 50 26.77 -24.46 -11.90
N PRO A 51 27.44 -25.29 -12.76
CA PRO A 51 27.68 -24.93 -14.15
C PRO A 51 26.41 -24.68 -14.97
N ALA A 52 25.31 -25.40 -14.66
CA ALA A 52 24.03 -25.19 -15.32
C ALA A 52 23.43 -23.85 -14.93
N ILE A 53 23.48 -23.48 -13.65
CA ILE A 53 23.04 -22.17 -13.17
C ILE A 53 23.85 -21.05 -13.83
N SER A 54 25.18 -21.16 -13.86
CA SER A 54 26.06 -20.17 -14.48
C SER A 54 25.72 -19.97 -15.96
N LYS A 55 25.44 -21.07 -16.70
CA LYS A 55 25.05 -21.01 -18.11
C LYS A 55 23.72 -20.30 -18.30
N HIS A 56 22.73 -20.58 -17.43
CA HIS A 56 21.42 -19.92 -17.50
C HIS A 56 21.52 -18.44 -17.20
N LEU A 57 22.24 -18.04 -16.15
CA LEU A 57 22.50 -16.63 -15.83
C LEU A 57 23.17 -15.89 -16.97
N LYS A 58 24.24 -16.49 -17.57
CA LYS A 58 24.88 -15.90 -18.73
C LYS A 58 23.88 -15.65 -19.85
N ASN A 59 23.05 -16.62 -20.21
CA ASN A 59 22.06 -16.48 -21.27
C ASN A 59 21.00 -15.42 -20.95
N ILE A 60 20.60 -15.27 -19.66
CA ILE A 60 19.65 -14.25 -19.20
C ILE A 60 20.21 -12.85 -19.44
N PHE A 61 21.46 -12.63 -19.07
CA PHE A 61 22.13 -11.35 -19.27
C PHE A 61 22.42 -11.05 -20.75
N GLU A 62 22.89 -12.03 -21.50
CA GLU A 62 23.15 -11.87 -22.94
C GLU A 62 21.88 -11.61 -23.76
N SER A 63 20.74 -12.14 -23.33
CA SER A 63 19.45 -11.87 -23.99
C SER A 63 18.82 -10.54 -23.61
N GLY A 64 19.39 -9.83 -22.62
CA GLY A 64 18.82 -8.58 -22.10
C GLY A 64 17.55 -8.77 -21.28
N GLU A 65 17.23 -10.00 -20.84
CA GLU A 65 16.07 -10.26 -19.98
C GLU A 65 16.20 -9.57 -18.62
N LEU A 66 17.42 -9.54 -18.07
CA LEU A 66 17.76 -8.82 -16.84
C LEU A 66 19.08 -8.04 -17.03
N ASP A 67 19.14 -6.84 -16.44
CA ASP A 67 20.39 -6.11 -16.31
C ASP A 67 21.19 -6.64 -15.11
N GLY A 68 22.42 -7.10 -15.36
CA GLY A 68 23.32 -7.62 -14.33
C GLY A 68 23.59 -6.62 -13.20
N ASN A 69 23.61 -5.32 -13.48
CA ASN A 69 23.87 -4.29 -12.46
C ASN A 69 22.71 -4.17 -11.43
N SER A 70 21.49 -4.47 -11.84
CA SER A 70 20.31 -4.37 -10.96
C SER A 70 20.05 -5.63 -10.14
N VAL A 71 20.57 -6.80 -10.57
CA VAL A 71 20.24 -8.10 -9.97
C VAL A 71 21.42 -8.81 -9.31
N ILE A 72 22.63 -8.26 -9.39
CA ILE A 72 23.85 -8.82 -8.81
C ILE A 72 24.38 -7.90 -7.70
N SER A 73 24.70 -8.48 -6.55
CA SER A 73 25.39 -7.79 -5.46
C SER A 73 26.57 -8.61 -4.94
N LYS A 74 27.66 -7.95 -4.61
CA LYS A 74 28.78 -8.56 -3.89
C LYS A 74 28.65 -8.26 -2.40
N MET A 75 28.67 -9.29 -1.60
CA MET A 75 28.55 -9.18 -0.13
C MET A 75 29.63 -10.02 0.53
N GLU A 76 30.17 -9.50 1.60
CA GLU A 76 31.13 -10.22 2.45
C GLU A 76 30.42 -11.35 3.19
N THR A 77 30.94 -12.55 3.08
CA THR A 77 30.44 -13.73 3.81
C THR A 77 31.57 -14.39 4.58
N THR A 78 31.32 -14.74 5.83
CA THR A 78 32.27 -15.46 6.67
C THR A 78 32.12 -16.97 6.38
N ALA A 79 33.19 -17.59 5.89
CA ALA A 79 33.22 -19.03 5.66
C ALA A 79 33.47 -19.82 6.95
N SER A 80 33.34 -21.15 6.85
CA SER A 80 33.56 -22.06 7.99
C SER A 80 35.00 -22.02 8.55
N ASP A 81 35.96 -21.49 7.79
CA ASP A 81 37.34 -21.26 8.21
C ASP A 81 37.54 -19.95 8.98
N GLY A 82 36.45 -19.17 9.22
CA GLY A 82 36.47 -17.89 9.91
C GLY A 82 36.98 -16.73 9.07
N LYS A 83 37.26 -16.91 7.77
CA LYS A 83 37.68 -15.85 6.88
C LYS A 83 36.52 -15.25 6.12
N ASN A 84 36.61 -13.96 5.80
CA ASN A 84 35.64 -13.26 4.99
C ASN A 84 35.99 -13.36 3.51
N TYR A 85 34.98 -13.62 2.69
CA TYR A 85 35.10 -13.71 1.24
C TYR A 85 34.02 -12.86 0.56
N ASP A 86 34.41 -12.16 -0.48
CA ASP A 86 33.46 -11.48 -1.38
C ASP A 86 32.69 -12.53 -2.17
N THR A 87 31.42 -12.68 -1.84
CA THR A 87 30.54 -13.66 -2.48
C THR A 87 29.52 -12.93 -3.36
N THR A 88 29.33 -13.43 -4.57
CA THR A 88 28.34 -12.89 -5.50
C THR A 88 26.96 -13.47 -5.21
N PHE A 89 26.00 -12.59 -4.99
CA PHE A 89 24.60 -12.89 -4.78
C PHE A 89 23.74 -12.38 -5.93
N TYR A 90 22.63 -13.04 -6.16
CA TYR A 90 21.63 -12.75 -7.18
C TYR A 90 20.28 -12.56 -6.50
N ASN A 91 19.53 -11.55 -6.90
CA ASN A 91 18.23 -11.24 -6.29
C ASN A 91 17.12 -12.19 -6.74
N LEU A 92 15.90 -11.98 -6.24
CA LEU A 92 14.73 -12.81 -6.52
C LEU A 92 14.41 -12.87 -8.03
N ASP A 93 14.60 -11.78 -8.78
CA ASP A 93 14.31 -11.75 -10.21
C ASP A 93 15.21 -12.73 -10.97
N ALA A 94 16.51 -12.75 -10.64
CA ALA A 94 17.46 -13.69 -11.20
C ALA A 94 17.12 -15.15 -10.82
N ILE A 95 16.68 -15.39 -9.57
CA ILE A 95 16.25 -16.73 -9.10
C ILE A 95 15.03 -17.19 -9.91
N ILE A 96 14.05 -16.31 -10.12
CA ILE A 96 12.85 -16.61 -10.90
C ILE A 96 13.20 -16.93 -12.34
N SER A 97 13.98 -16.07 -13.01
CA SER A 97 14.37 -16.27 -14.41
C SER A 97 15.14 -17.57 -14.61
N VAL A 98 16.06 -17.91 -13.70
CA VAL A 98 16.77 -19.21 -13.72
C VAL A 98 15.78 -20.37 -13.53
N GLY A 99 14.85 -20.28 -12.58
CA GLY A 99 13.85 -21.32 -12.29
C GLY A 99 12.93 -21.63 -13.46
N TYR A 100 12.65 -20.64 -14.31
CA TYR A 100 11.90 -20.86 -15.54
C TYR A 100 12.70 -21.55 -16.65
N ARG A 101 14.04 -21.47 -16.64
CA ARG A 101 14.91 -22.04 -17.66
C ARG A 101 15.49 -23.42 -17.29
N VAL A 102 15.58 -23.72 -16.00
CA VAL A 102 16.10 -25.00 -15.51
C VAL A 102 15.13 -26.14 -15.78
N ASN A 103 15.65 -27.26 -16.27
CA ASN A 103 14.86 -28.47 -16.47
C ASN A 103 15.13 -29.50 -15.35
N SER A 104 14.34 -29.41 -14.27
CA SER A 104 14.37 -30.35 -13.16
C SER A 104 12.98 -30.50 -12.53
N VAL A 105 12.78 -31.52 -11.71
CA VAL A 105 11.53 -31.72 -10.98
C VAL A 105 11.28 -30.55 -10.03
N ARG A 106 12.31 -30.07 -9.32
CA ARG A 106 12.20 -28.94 -8.41
C ARG A 106 11.89 -27.62 -9.14
N ALA A 107 12.51 -27.38 -10.28
CA ALA A 107 12.20 -26.22 -11.12
C ALA A 107 10.75 -26.28 -11.63
N THR A 108 10.23 -27.45 -11.94
CA THR A 108 8.82 -27.64 -12.33
C THR A 108 7.88 -27.29 -11.17
N GLN A 109 8.16 -27.75 -9.96
CA GLN A 109 7.39 -27.39 -8.76
C GLN A 109 7.44 -25.88 -8.47
N PHE A 110 8.62 -25.27 -8.64
CA PHE A 110 8.77 -23.82 -8.51
C PHE A 110 7.89 -23.08 -9.51
N ARG A 111 7.88 -23.45 -10.80
CA ARG A 111 7.02 -22.85 -11.82
C ARG A 111 5.52 -23.02 -11.50
N GLN A 112 5.12 -24.18 -10.98
CA GLN A 112 3.75 -24.42 -10.53
C GLN A 112 3.35 -23.49 -9.39
N TRP A 113 4.25 -23.29 -8.42
CA TRP A 113 4.05 -22.34 -7.33
C TRP A 113 3.95 -20.89 -7.85
N CYS A 114 4.87 -20.43 -8.71
CA CYS A 114 4.80 -19.11 -9.33
C CYS A 114 3.47 -18.91 -10.07
N THR A 115 3.04 -19.90 -10.86
CA THR A 115 1.78 -19.86 -11.60
C THR A 115 0.58 -19.77 -10.66
N PHE A 116 0.62 -20.49 -9.53
CA PHE A 116 -0.43 -20.40 -8.52
C PHE A 116 -0.52 -18.98 -7.93
N VAL A 117 0.61 -18.39 -7.52
CA VAL A 117 0.68 -17.02 -6.97
C VAL A 117 0.17 -16.00 -7.99
N LEU A 118 0.68 -16.03 -9.23
CA LEU A 118 0.25 -15.13 -10.30
C LEU A 118 -1.24 -15.26 -10.61
N ARG A 119 -1.77 -16.49 -10.62
CA ARG A 119 -3.21 -16.74 -10.83
C ARG A 119 -4.05 -16.12 -9.71
N GLN A 120 -3.63 -16.27 -8.44
CA GLN A 120 -4.33 -15.64 -7.32
C GLN A 120 -4.34 -14.12 -7.48
N PHE A 121 -3.20 -13.53 -7.80
CA PHE A 121 -3.09 -12.10 -8.03
C PHE A 121 -3.95 -11.64 -9.23
N ALA A 122 -3.87 -12.34 -10.37
CA ALA A 122 -4.62 -11.96 -11.58
C ALA A 122 -6.15 -12.03 -11.40
N ILE A 123 -6.64 -12.99 -10.59
CA ILE A 123 -8.07 -13.18 -10.36
C ILE A 123 -8.60 -12.26 -9.24
N ARG A 124 -7.84 -12.13 -8.15
CA ARG A 124 -8.29 -11.45 -6.93
C ARG A 124 -7.75 -10.04 -6.78
N GLY A 125 -6.67 -9.68 -7.50
CA GLY A 125 -5.94 -8.43 -7.33
C GLY A 125 -5.01 -8.38 -6.11
N TYR A 126 -4.91 -9.48 -5.35
CA TYR A 126 -4.01 -9.59 -4.19
C TYR A 126 -3.66 -11.06 -3.89
N VAL A 127 -2.56 -11.24 -3.16
CA VAL A 127 -2.14 -12.54 -2.59
C VAL A 127 -1.92 -12.32 -1.09
N LEU A 128 -2.53 -13.17 -0.25
CA LEU A 128 -2.33 -13.16 1.20
C LEU A 128 -1.62 -14.45 1.62
N ASP A 129 -0.51 -14.31 2.30
CA ASP A 129 0.19 -15.42 2.96
C ASP A 129 -0.29 -15.54 4.40
N HIS A 130 -1.39 -16.29 4.61
CA HIS A 130 -2.01 -16.47 5.93
C HIS A 130 -1.05 -17.04 6.97
N LYS A 131 -0.19 -18.01 6.59
CA LYS A 131 0.74 -18.62 7.53
C LYS A 131 1.84 -17.69 7.99
N ARG A 132 2.31 -16.82 7.08
CA ARG A 132 3.27 -15.77 7.40
C ARG A 132 2.64 -14.74 8.34
N MET A 133 1.37 -14.42 8.14
CA MET A 133 0.61 -13.52 9.00
C MET A 133 0.36 -14.09 10.40
N GLU A 134 0.11 -15.41 10.52
CA GLU A 134 -0.11 -16.07 11.81
C GLU A 134 1.18 -16.21 12.63
N ASN A 135 2.31 -16.48 11.99
CA ASN A 135 3.56 -16.84 12.67
C ASN A 135 4.54 -15.68 12.90
N GLY A 136 4.26 -14.48 12.42
CA GLY A 136 4.93 -13.18 12.71
C GLY A 136 6.48 -13.11 12.78
N ALA A 137 7.14 -14.25 13.01
CA ALA A 137 8.54 -14.32 13.37
C ALA A 137 9.53 -14.14 12.20
N PHE A 138 9.08 -14.28 10.96
CA PHE A 138 9.98 -14.38 9.80
C PHE A 138 10.40 -13.05 9.16
N LEU A 139 9.69 -11.95 9.44
CA LEU A 139 9.87 -10.69 8.71
C LEU A 139 9.99 -9.42 9.56
N GLY A 140 10.12 -9.56 10.88
CA GLY A 140 10.19 -8.42 11.78
C GLY A 140 8.81 -7.82 12.12
N VAL A 141 8.79 -7.03 13.18
CA VAL A 141 7.58 -6.37 13.72
C VAL A 141 6.95 -5.43 12.69
N ASP A 142 7.77 -4.83 11.82
CA ASP A 142 7.35 -3.82 10.85
C ASP A 142 6.44 -4.36 9.73
N TYR A 143 6.60 -5.63 9.32
CA TYR A 143 5.78 -6.19 8.24
C TYR A 143 4.28 -6.24 8.57
N PHE A 144 3.95 -6.64 9.81
CA PHE A 144 2.55 -6.71 10.25
C PHE A 144 1.93 -5.32 10.35
N GLU A 145 2.68 -4.34 10.82
CA GLU A 145 2.25 -2.94 10.88
C GLU A 145 2.05 -2.36 9.49
N HIS A 146 2.95 -2.63 8.53
CA HIS A 146 2.77 -2.23 7.12
C HIS A 146 1.51 -2.84 6.51
N LEU A 147 1.29 -4.14 6.67
CA LEU A 147 0.10 -4.80 6.17
C LEU A 147 -1.19 -4.22 6.78
N LEU A 148 -1.18 -3.96 8.09
CA LEU A 148 -2.32 -3.30 8.76
C LEU A 148 -2.54 -1.88 8.22
N ALA A 149 -1.47 -1.14 7.91
CA ALA A 149 -1.56 0.19 7.33
C ALA A 149 -2.18 0.13 5.92
N GLU A 150 -1.74 -0.77 5.06
CA GLU A 150 -2.33 -0.98 3.72
C GLU A 150 -3.82 -1.37 3.79
N ILE A 151 -4.18 -2.29 4.69
CA ILE A 151 -5.59 -2.68 4.90
C ILE A 151 -6.42 -1.47 5.36
N ARG A 152 -5.88 -0.63 6.24
CA ARG A 152 -6.55 0.60 6.68
C ARG A 152 -6.71 1.59 5.52
N GLU A 153 -5.69 1.77 4.70
CA GLU A 153 -5.74 2.65 3.54
C GLU A 153 -6.81 2.22 2.53
N ILE A 154 -6.91 0.92 2.24
CA ILE A 154 -7.97 0.36 1.37
C ILE A 154 -9.36 0.67 1.93
N ARG A 155 -9.56 0.57 3.26
CA ARG A 155 -10.82 0.90 3.92
C ARG A 155 -11.11 2.41 3.96
N LEU A 156 -10.05 3.23 3.94
CA LEU A 156 -10.12 4.70 3.99
C LEU A 156 -10.48 5.37 2.68
N SER A 157 -10.58 4.64 1.56
CA SER A 157 -11.10 5.28 0.35
C SER A 157 -12.49 5.84 0.68
N GLU A 158 -12.64 7.18 0.65
CA GLU A 158 -13.86 7.88 1.05
C GLU A 158 -15.11 7.25 0.48
N ARG A 159 -15.07 6.88 -0.80
CA ARG A 159 -16.20 6.26 -1.48
C ARG A 159 -16.63 4.93 -0.83
N ARG A 160 -15.67 4.06 -0.44
CA ARG A 160 -15.98 2.77 0.21
C ARG A 160 -16.44 2.95 1.64
N PHE A 161 -15.86 3.91 2.36
CA PHE A 161 -16.32 4.26 3.71
C PHE A 161 -17.79 4.70 3.68
N TYR A 162 -18.14 5.63 2.79
CA TYR A 162 -19.53 6.09 2.68
C TYR A 162 -20.47 5.00 2.19
N GLN A 163 -20.05 4.12 1.29
CA GLN A 163 -20.85 2.97 0.89
C GLN A 163 -21.13 2.06 2.09
N LYS A 164 -20.12 1.67 2.85
CA LYS A 164 -20.30 0.84 4.05
C LYS A 164 -21.16 1.50 5.11
N LEU A 165 -20.93 2.79 5.34
CA LEU A 165 -21.73 3.56 6.27
C LEU A 165 -23.20 3.62 5.81
N THR A 166 -23.44 3.82 4.53
CA THR A 166 -24.79 3.79 3.94
C THR A 166 -25.44 2.41 4.08
N ASP A 167 -24.71 1.33 3.81
CA ASP A 167 -25.21 -0.05 3.99
C ASP A 167 -25.63 -0.31 5.44
N ILE A 168 -24.84 0.15 6.41
CA ILE A 168 -25.14 0.01 7.83
C ILE A 168 -26.39 0.82 8.21
N TYR A 169 -26.46 2.08 7.76
CA TYR A 169 -27.61 2.94 8.07
C TYR A 169 -28.88 2.56 7.33
N ALA A 170 -28.75 1.89 6.18
CA ALA A 170 -29.89 1.28 5.49
C ALA A 170 -30.59 0.20 6.32
N THR A 171 -29.96 -0.27 7.41
CA THR A 171 -30.60 -1.15 8.39
C THR A 171 -31.46 -0.40 9.42
N ALA A 172 -31.42 0.94 9.44
CA ALA A 172 -32.25 1.74 10.34
C ALA A 172 -33.73 1.67 9.93
N ILE A 173 -34.63 1.62 10.94
CA ILE A 173 -36.06 1.42 10.73
C ILE A 173 -36.69 2.59 9.94
N ASP A 174 -36.16 3.80 10.15
CA ASP A 174 -36.62 5.06 9.55
C ASP A 174 -35.72 5.55 8.39
N TYR A 175 -34.90 4.67 7.85
CA TYR A 175 -34.01 5.03 6.73
C TYR A 175 -34.82 5.32 5.45
N ASN A 176 -34.56 6.48 4.87
CA ASN A 176 -35.05 6.86 3.55
C ASN A 176 -33.90 7.49 2.75
N LYS A 177 -33.45 6.80 1.70
CA LYS A 177 -32.31 7.22 0.86
C LYS A 177 -32.48 8.59 0.21
N ASP A 178 -33.73 8.97 -0.09
CA ASP A 178 -34.07 10.18 -0.82
C ASP A 178 -34.37 11.37 0.11
N ALA A 179 -34.49 11.13 1.41
CA ALA A 179 -34.80 12.17 2.38
C ALA A 179 -33.62 13.15 2.54
N PRO A 180 -33.87 14.46 2.52
CA PRO A 180 -32.84 15.49 2.80
C PRO A 180 -32.17 15.28 4.17
N THR A 181 -32.91 14.75 5.15
CA THR A 181 -32.42 14.42 6.50
C THR A 181 -31.30 13.37 6.47
N THR A 182 -31.40 12.40 5.58
CA THR A 182 -30.37 11.34 5.42
C THR A 182 -29.06 11.93 4.88
N ARG A 183 -29.13 12.83 3.89
CA ARG A 183 -27.94 13.52 3.37
C ARG A 183 -27.27 14.41 4.42
N LEU A 184 -28.08 15.14 5.19
CA LEU A 184 -27.58 15.96 6.30
C LEU A 184 -26.93 15.10 7.39
N PHE A 185 -27.49 13.93 7.65
CA PHE A 185 -26.93 13.00 8.61
C PHE A 185 -25.51 12.55 8.20
N PHE A 186 -25.29 12.14 6.96
CA PHE A 186 -23.96 11.75 6.49
C PHE A 186 -22.94 12.88 6.58
N LYS A 187 -23.33 14.12 6.21
CA LYS A 187 -22.48 15.29 6.40
C LYS A 187 -22.10 15.52 7.87
N LYS A 188 -23.06 15.35 8.79
CA LYS A 188 -22.79 15.47 10.23
C LYS A 188 -21.82 14.41 10.73
N VAL A 189 -21.99 13.16 10.30
CA VAL A 189 -21.09 12.07 10.66
C VAL A 189 -19.66 12.36 10.20
N GLN A 190 -19.50 12.78 8.96
CA GLN A 190 -18.20 13.16 8.41
C GLN A 190 -17.54 14.28 9.22
N ASN A 191 -18.27 15.36 9.45
CA ASN A 191 -17.75 16.49 10.20
C ASN A 191 -17.40 16.12 11.64
N LYS A 192 -18.16 15.26 12.29
CA LYS A 192 -17.84 14.77 13.65
C LYS A 192 -16.56 13.95 13.67
N MET A 193 -16.32 13.09 12.69
CA MET A 193 -15.07 12.32 12.59
C MET A 193 -13.87 13.22 12.34
N HIS A 194 -13.96 14.17 11.40
CA HIS A 194 -12.91 15.17 11.20
C HIS A 194 -12.62 15.94 12.47
N TYR A 195 -13.67 16.48 13.11
CA TYR A 195 -13.52 17.27 14.31
C TYR A 195 -12.89 16.48 15.47
N ALA A 196 -13.25 15.22 15.61
CA ALA A 196 -12.68 14.34 16.63
C ALA A 196 -11.17 14.13 16.47
N VAL A 197 -10.65 14.14 15.23
CA VAL A 197 -9.25 13.88 14.95
C VAL A 197 -8.38 15.15 15.03
N HIS A 198 -8.85 16.27 14.49
CA HIS A 198 -8.00 17.46 14.36
C HIS A 198 -8.68 18.77 14.81
N GLY A 199 -9.87 18.71 15.41
CA GLY A 199 -10.56 19.87 16.00
C GLY A 199 -11.24 20.80 14.99
N HIS A 200 -11.33 20.42 13.71
CA HIS A 200 -11.94 21.21 12.65
C HIS A 200 -12.95 20.37 11.85
N THR A 201 -13.97 20.99 11.30
CA THR A 201 -14.78 20.34 10.26
C THR A 201 -14.00 20.25 8.94
N ALA A 202 -14.49 19.45 8.01
CA ALA A 202 -13.87 19.33 6.68
C ALA A 202 -13.71 20.71 5.98
N ALA A 203 -14.74 21.55 6.08
CA ALA A 203 -14.74 22.90 5.50
C ALA A 203 -13.72 23.83 6.19
N GLU A 204 -13.67 23.80 7.51
CA GLU A 204 -12.71 24.59 8.30
C GLU A 204 -11.27 24.19 8.01
N LEU A 205 -10.99 22.89 7.86
CA LEU A 205 -9.68 22.38 7.51
C LEU A 205 -9.19 22.89 6.16
N ILE A 206 -10.07 22.88 5.14
CA ILE A 206 -9.74 23.41 3.81
C ILE A 206 -9.37 24.88 3.91
N VAL A 207 -10.18 25.70 4.58
CA VAL A 207 -9.93 27.14 4.70
C VAL A 207 -8.66 27.46 5.49
N GLU A 208 -8.34 26.65 6.50
CA GLU A 208 -7.11 26.83 7.30
C GLU A 208 -5.85 26.49 6.51
N ARG A 209 -5.90 25.47 5.65
CA ARG A 209 -4.69 24.88 5.04
C ARG A 209 -4.47 25.26 3.60
N ALA A 210 -5.52 25.52 2.82
CA ALA A 210 -5.40 25.92 1.43
C ALA A 210 -4.74 27.31 1.35
N ASN A 211 -3.59 27.39 0.69
CA ASN A 211 -2.84 28.62 0.52
C ASN A 211 -1.95 28.51 -0.72
N ALA A 212 -2.13 29.41 -1.68
CA ALA A 212 -1.38 29.45 -2.93
C ALA A 212 0.14 29.63 -2.74
N ASP A 213 0.58 30.24 -1.63
CA ASP A 213 1.99 30.49 -1.34
C ASP A 213 2.70 29.29 -0.70
N LYS A 214 1.96 28.26 -0.32
CA LYS A 214 2.54 27.01 0.25
C LYS A 214 2.89 26.04 -0.86
N GLU A 215 3.89 25.22 -0.59
CA GLU A 215 4.21 24.07 -1.42
C GLU A 215 2.96 23.19 -1.61
N HIS A 216 2.71 22.78 -2.85
CA HIS A 216 1.51 22.04 -3.24
C HIS A 216 0.19 22.70 -2.76
N MET A 217 0.17 24.02 -2.60
CA MET A 217 -1.00 24.73 -2.09
C MET A 217 -1.46 24.27 -0.70
N GLY A 218 -0.58 23.64 0.07
CA GLY A 218 -0.87 23.04 1.38
C GLY A 218 -1.51 21.65 1.33
N LEU A 219 -1.68 21.04 0.15
CA LEU A 219 -2.11 19.66 0.01
C LEU A 219 -0.96 18.70 0.37
N THR A 220 -1.29 17.59 1.00
CA THR A 220 -0.38 16.49 1.29
C THR A 220 -0.50 15.36 0.26
N THR A 221 -1.65 15.28 -0.44
CA THR A 221 -1.89 14.33 -1.54
C THR A 221 -2.89 14.94 -2.55
N TRP A 222 -2.89 14.43 -3.79
CA TRP A 222 -3.82 14.77 -4.87
C TRP A 222 -3.88 13.63 -5.87
N GLU A 223 -4.80 13.66 -6.84
CA GLU A 223 -5.07 12.55 -7.76
C GLU A 223 -3.80 12.06 -8.49
N ASN A 224 -2.94 12.99 -8.91
CA ASN A 224 -1.71 12.69 -9.67
C ASN A 224 -0.43 12.85 -8.82
N ALA A 225 -0.53 12.76 -7.50
CA ALA A 225 0.63 12.84 -6.60
C ALA A 225 1.61 11.69 -6.83
N PRO A 226 2.92 11.85 -6.55
CA PRO A 226 3.56 13.08 -6.09
C PRO A 226 4.01 14.01 -7.23
N ASN A 227 4.13 13.53 -8.46
CA ASN A 227 4.81 14.23 -9.55
C ASN A 227 3.86 14.94 -10.54
N GLY A 228 2.57 14.61 -10.50
CA GLY A 228 1.58 15.18 -11.42
C GLY A 228 1.01 16.50 -10.92
N LYS A 229 0.33 17.23 -11.81
CA LYS A 229 -0.31 18.52 -11.47
C LYS A 229 -1.50 18.32 -10.52
N ILE A 230 -1.63 19.26 -9.58
CA ILE A 230 -2.85 19.45 -8.80
C ILE A 230 -3.94 19.96 -9.74
N VAL A 231 -5.14 19.39 -9.65
CA VAL A 231 -6.30 19.81 -10.43
C VAL A 231 -7.38 20.43 -9.53
N LYS A 232 -8.29 21.17 -10.15
CA LYS A 232 -9.32 21.95 -9.43
C LYS A 232 -10.21 21.07 -8.53
N THR A 233 -10.41 19.80 -8.88
CA THR A 233 -11.18 18.85 -8.07
C THR A 233 -10.47 18.45 -6.77
N ASP A 234 -9.13 18.45 -6.74
CA ASP A 234 -8.35 18.06 -5.57
C ASP A 234 -8.49 19.03 -4.41
N VAL A 235 -8.56 20.34 -4.72
CA VAL A 235 -8.48 21.38 -3.70
C VAL A 235 -9.73 21.52 -2.84
N SER A 236 -10.83 20.94 -3.25
CA SER A 236 -12.08 20.91 -2.48
C SER A 236 -12.25 19.64 -1.61
N VAL A 237 -11.26 18.76 -1.58
CA VAL A 237 -11.28 17.52 -0.82
C VAL A 237 -10.48 17.66 0.47
N ALA A 238 -11.15 17.70 1.63
CA ALA A 238 -10.51 17.93 2.92
C ALA A 238 -9.43 16.88 3.25
N LYS A 239 -9.64 15.62 2.85
CA LYS A 239 -8.67 14.53 3.03
C LYS A 239 -7.30 14.87 2.45
N ASN A 240 -7.26 15.60 1.35
CA ASN A 240 -6.02 15.96 0.67
C ASN A 240 -5.14 16.92 1.48
N TYR A 241 -5.67 17.54 2.52
CA TYR A 241 -4.95 18.44 3.45
C TYR A 241 -4.57 17.77 4.78
N LEU A 242 -4.93 16.51 5.00
CA LEU A 242 -4.61 15.80 6.24
C LEU A 242 -3.12 15.44 6.27
N ARG A 243 -2.49 15.67 7.42
CA ARG A 243 -1.13 15.20 7.66
C ARG A 243 -1.13 13.69 7.88
N GLU A 244 -0.01 13.03 7.67
CA GLU A 244 0.13 11.58 7.80
C GLU A 244 -0.43 11.04 9.13
N LYS A 245 -0.07 11.67 10.26
CA LYS A 245 -0.59 11.29 11.59
C LYS A 245 -2.11 11.44 11.71
N GLU A 246 -2.66 12.53 11.18
CA GLU A 246 -4.11 12.78 11.19
C GLU A 246 -4.85 11.78 10.30
N LEU A 247 -4.24 11.40 9.18
CA LEU A 247 -4.78 10.39 8.26
C LEU A 247 -4.79 9.01 8.91
N ASP A 248 -3.71 8.61 9.60
CA ASP A 248 -3.65 7.33 10.33
C ASP A 248 -4.68 7.30 11.48
N GLU A 249 -4.78 8.36 12.26
CA GLU A 249 -5.75 8.47 13.35
C GLU A 249 -7.19 8.45 12.84
N MET A 250 -7.49 9.19 11.78
CA MET A 250 -8.79 9.14 11.09
C MET A 250 -9.10 7.70 10.65
N GLY A 251 -8.12 7.03 10.07
CA GLY A 251 -8.24 5.65 9.64
C GLY A 251 -8.58 4.68 10.75
N ARG A 252 -7.88 4.78 11.86
CA ARG A 252 -8.11 3.95 13.05
C ARG A 252 -9.51 4.16 13.60
N MET A 253 -9.92 5.42 13.75
CA MET A 253 -11.24 5.78 14.27
C MET A 253 -12.38 5.31 13.36
N VAL A 254 -12.24 5.54 12.06
CA VAL A 254 -13.23 5.12 11.05
C VAL A 254 -13.38 3.59 11.03
N ASN A 255 -12.27 2.84 11.03
CA ASN A 255 -12.32 1.38 11.02
C ASN A 255 -12.95 0.82 12.29
N ALA A 256 -12.59 1.34 13.46
CA ALA A 256 -13.16 0.90 14.73
C ALA A 256 -14.68 1.18 14.79
N PHE A 257 -15.12 2.34 14.26
CA PHE A 257 -16.55 2.64 14.18
C PHE A 257 -17.30 1.69 13.24
N LEU A 258 -16.73 1.41 12.05
CA LEU A 258 -17.35 0.49 11.10
C LEU A 258 -17.46 -0.93 11.66
N ASP A 259 -16.42 -1.44 12.32
CA ASP A 259 -16.42 -2.78 12.92
C ASP A 259 -17.46 -2.89 14.04
N MET A 260 -17.59 -1.84 14.88
CA MET A 260 -18.64 -1.75 15.89
C MET A 260 -20.03 -1.73 15.24
N ALA A 261 -20.23 -0.89 14.23
CA ALA A 261 -21.52 -0.71 13.58
C ALA A 261 -21.95 -1.98 12.80
N GLU A 262 -21.00 -2.64 12.11
CA GLU A 262 -21.27 -3.93 11.45
C GLU A 262 -21.64 -5.03 12.44
N SER A 263 -20.95 -5.10 13.58
CA SER A 263 -21.29 -6.04 14.66
C SER A 263 -22.71 -5.83 15.18
N MET A 264 -23.15 -4.58 15.30
CA MET A 264 -24.52 -4.25 15.75
C MET A 264 -25.56 -4.59 14.69
N ALA A 265 -25.29 -4.29 13.42
CA ALA A 265 -26.17 -4.64 12.31
C ALA A 265 -26.37 -6.17 12.21
N LYS A 266 -25.31 -6.96 12.36
CA LYS A 266 -25.38 -8.44 12.40
C LYS A 266 -26.21 -8.99 13.54
N ARG A 267 -26.33 -8.26 14.65
CA ARG A 267 -27.15 -8.65 15.79
C ARG A 267 -28.63 -8.28 15.62
N HIS A 268 -29.01 -7.69 14.50
CA HIS A 268 -30.38 -7.28 14.16
C HIS A 268 -31.04 -6.42 15.25
N ILE A 269 -30.26 -5.57 15.93
CA ILE A 269 -30.78 -4.64 16.94
C ILE A 269 -31.53 -3.53 16.20
N PRO A 270 -32.83 -3.36 16.40
CA PRO A 270 -33.58 -2.30 15.75
C PRO A 270 -33.05 -0.93 16.18
N MET A 271 -32.69 -0.09 15.23
CA MET A 271 -32.16 1.24 15.49
C MET A 271 -32.76 2.26 14.52
N THR A 272 -32.99 3.46 15.01
CA THR A 272 -33.34 4.62 14.21
C THR A 272 -32.07 5.37 13.75
N MET A 273 -32.22 6.30 12.80
CA MET A 273 -31.13 7.20 12.39
C MET A 273 -30.63 8.05 13.56
N GLU A 274 -31.52 8.44 14.47
CA GLU A 274 -31.18 9.18 15.69
C GLU A 274 -30.37 8.32 16.68
N ASP A 275 -30.70 7.03 16.82
CA ASP A 275 -29.92 6.11 17.65
C ASP A 275 -28.50 5.96 17.12
N TRP A 276 -28.32 5.91 15.80
CA TRP A 276 -27.01 5.90 15.18
C TRP A 276 -26.23 7.19 15.44
N ALA A 277 -26.89 8.37 15.38
CA ALA A 277 -26.25 9.65 15.71
C ALA A 277 -25.73 9.67 17.16
N LYS A 278 -26.57 9.22 18.12
CA LYS A 278 -26.17 9.11 19.54
C LYS A 278 -25.01 8.11 19.73
N ARG A 279 -24.96 7.07 18.93
CA ARG A 279 -23.89 6.06 18.99
C ARG A 279 -22.54 6.61 18.53
N ILE A 280 -22.52 7.41 17.48
CA ILE A 280 -21.30 8.10 17.05
C ILE A 280 -20.74 8.97 18.17
N ASP A 281 -21.60 9.74 18.84
CA ASP A 281 -21.15 10.61 19.92
C ASP A 281 -20.57 9.79 21.10
N LYS A 282 -21.23 8.69 21.46
CA LYS A 282 -20.71 7.76 22.48
C LYS A 282 -19.39 7.12 22.04
N PHE A 283 -19.27 6.76 20.77
CA PHE A 283 -18.06 6.17 20.21
C PHE A 283 -16.89 7.17 20.26
N ILE A 284 -17.09 8.42 19.80
CA ILE A 284 -16.07 9.47 19.85
C ILE A 284 -15.63 9.75 21.31
N ASN A 285 -16.57 9.75 22.25
CA ASN A 285 -16.26 9.89 23.67
C ASN A 285 -15.39 8.76 24.23
N LEU A 286 -15.50 7.53 23.72
CA LEU A 286 -14.64 6.41 24.14
C LEU A 286 -13.16 6.60 23.74
N PHE A 287 -12.90 7.49 22.78
CA PHE A 287 -11.55 7.87 22.36
C PHE A 287 -11.07 9.15 23.03
N ASP A 288 -11.79 9.66 24.03
CA ASP A 288 -11.51 10.95 24.70
C ASP A 288 -11.35 12.12 23.70
N SER A 289 -11.99 11.99 22.53
CA SER A 289 -11.90 12.98 21.45
C SER A 289 -13.01 14.02 21.56
N PRO A 290 -12.77 15.26 21.09
CA PRO A 290 -13.77 16.31 21.12
C PRO A 290 -14.95 16.02 20.19
N ILE A 291 -16.17 16.32 20.66
CA ILE A 291 -17.41 16.15 19.88
C ILE A 291 -17.85 17.47 19.31
N LEU A 292 -18.07 17.51 17.99
CA LEU A 292 -18.69 18.63 17.32
C LEU A 292 -20.16 18.76 17.76
N GLN A 293 -20.49 19.91 18.38
CA GLN A 293 -21.83 20.19 18.90
C GLN A 293 -22.76 20.82 17.87
N ASP A 294 -22.19 21.54 16.88
CA ASP A 294 -22.90 22.29 15.84
C ASP A 294 -22.52 21.82 14.42
N SER A 295 -22.73 22.64 13.42
CA SER A 295 -22.40 22.33 12.02
C SER A 295 -21.02 22.82 11.58
N GLY A 296 -20.24 23.42 12.50
CA GLY A 296 -19.01 24.13 12.21
C GLY A 296 -19.25 25.61 11.83
N LYS A 297 -18.16 26.38 11.77
CA LYS A 297 -18.19 27.84 11.53
C LYS A 297 -18.09 28.20 10.05
N VAL A 298 -17.72 27.26 9.20
CA VAL A 298 -17.48 27.44 7.77
C VAL A 298 -18.40 26.56 6.96
N SER A 299 -19.10 27.14 5.95
CA SER A 299 -19.92 26.33 5.04
C SER A 299 -19.06 25.60 4.01
N ALA A 300 -19.54 24.48 3.49
CA ALA A 300 -18.86 23.71 2.46
C ALA A 300 -18.72 24.49 1.14
N GLU A 301 -19.72 25.30 0.83
CA GLU A 301 -19.73 26.17 -0.35
C GLU A 301 -18.63 27.23 -0.25
N TYR A 302 -18.54 27.93 0.89
CA TYR A 302 -17.48 28.91 1.12
C TYR A 302 -16.08 28.28 1.05
N ALA A 303 -15.89 27.12 1.72
CA ALA A 303 -14.60 26.44 1.70
C ALA A 303 -14.18 26.04 0.29
N LYS A 304 -15.13 25.58 -0.54
CA LYS A 304 -14.88 25.25 -1.94
C LYS A 304 -14.47 26.48 -2.75
N GLU A 305 -15.25 27.56 -2.67
CA GLU A 305 -14.96 28.81 -3.39
C GLU A 305 -13.60 29.37 -2.98
N PHE A 306 -13.28 29.35 -1.69
CA PHE A 306 -12.00 29.79 -1.17
C PHE A 306 -10.84 28.95 -1.75
N ALA A 307 -10.93 27.62 -1.65
CA ALA A 307 -9.90 26.72 -2.16
C ALA A 307 -9.71 26.87 -3.69
N GLU A 308 -10.80 27.00 -4.44
CA GLU A 308 -10.76 27.24 -5.88
C GLU A 308 -10.10 28.59 -6.21
N SER A 309 -10.33 29.64 -5.41
CA SER A 309 -9.68 30.95 -5.59
C SER A 309 -8.17 30.87 -5.33
N GLU A 310 -7.75 30.14 -4.30
CA GLU A 310 -6.34 29.89 -4.02
C GLU A 310 -5.69 29.02 -5.13
N PHE A 311 -6.41 28.06 -5.68
CA PHE A 311 -5.95 27.25 -6.79
C PHE A 311 -5.70 28.08 -8.06
N GLU A 312 -6.57 29.04 -8.40
CA GLU A 312 -6.35 29.89 -9.58
C GLU A 312 -5.05 30.72 -9.47
N LYS A 313 -4.66 31.10 -8.24
CA LYS A 313 -3.36 31.75 -8.00
C LYS A 313 -2.20 30.75 -8.12
N TYR A 314 -2.34 29.58 -7.48
CA TYR A 314 -1.32 28.53 -7.46
C TYR A 314 -1.07 27.94 -8.85
N ARG A 315 -2.11 27.80 -9.68
CA ARG A 315 -2.00 27.25 -11.04
C ARG A 315 -0.97 28.00 -11.88
N ILE A 316 -0.88 29.31 -11.73
CA ILE A 316 0.10 30.10 -12.46
C ILE A 316 1.53 29.74 -12.06
N ILE A 317 1.75 29.47 -10.78
CA ILE A 317 3.04 29.04 -10.24
C ILE A 317 3.34 27.60 -10.72
N GLN A 318 2.37 26.72 -10.58
CA GLN A 318 2.48 25.32 -10.99
C GLN A 318 2.80 25.18 -12.48
N ASP A 319 2.13 25.94 -13.35
CA ASP A 319 2.34 25.86 -14.80
C ASP A 319 3.73 26.36 -15.22
N ARG A 320 4.36 27.24 -14.42
CA ARG A 320 5.74 27.68 -14.65
C ARG A 320 6.79 26.67 -14.18
N LEU A 321 6.48 25.89 -13.13
CA LEU A 321 7.41 24.96 -12.50
C LEU A 321 7.28 23.55 -13.03
N PHE A 322 6.17 23.24 -13.69
CA PHE A 322 5.90 21.89 -14.15
C PHE A 322 6.70 21.57 -15.42
N GLN A 323 7.57 20.58 -15.31
CA GLN A 323 8.23 19.93 -16.45
C GLN A 323 7.44 18.68 -16.82
N SER A 324 7.00 18.59 -18.07
CA SER A 324 6.36 17.36 -18.59
C SER A 324 7.40 16.22 -18.70
N ASP A 325 6.93 15.00 -18.82
CA ASP A 325 7.83 13.86 -19.07
C ASP A 325 8.60 14.04 -20.40
N PHE A 326 8.02 14.76 -21.36
CA PHE A 326 8.68 15.14 -22.61
C PHE A 326 9.83 16.12 -22.38
N ASP A 327 9.61 17.17 -21.58
CA ASP A 327 10.66 18.15 -21.24
C ASP A 327 11.84 17.47 -20.51
N ARG A 328 11.52 16.55 -19.59
CA ARG A 328 12.55 15.75 -18.88
C ARG A 328 13.30 14.80 -19.81
N PHE A 329 12.64 14.28 -20.84
CA PHE A 329 13.27 13.43 -21.84
C PHE A 329 14.21 14.23 -22.73
N GLU A 330 13.83 15.44 -23.16
CA GLU A 330 14.70 16.33 -23.94
C GLU A 330 15.93 16.76 -23.14
N ASP A 331 15.76 17.16 -21.85
CA ASP A 331 16.88 17.54 -20.99
C ASP A 331 17.90 16.41 -20.77
N ASN A 332 17.47 15.16 -20.76
CA ASN A 332 18.34 13.99 -20.62
C ASN A 332 18.92 13.45 -21.95
N SER A 333 18.40 13.85 -23.08
CA SER A 333 18.77 13.30 -24.39
C SER A 333 19.69 14.20 -25.23
N LEU A 334 19.91 15.44 -24.84
CA LEU A 334 20.85 16.34 -25.51
C LEU A 334 22.23 16.24 -24.86
N PRO A 335 23.24 15.62 -25.50
CA PRO A 335 24.64 15.81 -25.10
C PRO A 335 24.98 17.29 -25.32
N ALA A 336 25.71 17.88 -24.35
CA ALA A 336 26.22 19.21 -24.47
C ALA A 336 26.94 19.32 -25.82
N LEU A 337 26.38 20.10 -26.75
CA LEU A 337 27.06 20.50 -27.95
C LEU A 337 28.15 21.47 -27.51
N ASP A 338 29.38 20.99 -27.39
CA ASP A 338 30.57 21.82 -27.32
C ASP A 338 30.61 22.65 -28.62
N ILE A 339 30.20 23.90 -28.50
CA ILE A 339 30.43 24.88 -29.56
C ILE A 339 31.82 25.45 -29.32
N GLU A 340 32.80 24.95 -30.10
CA GLU A 340 34.07 25.66 -30.30
C GLU A 340 33.91 26.95 -31.09
#